data_b454c88d84266f8b9b004e16039c4bfa
#
_entry.id   b454c88d84266f8b9b004e16039c4bfa
#
_cell.length_a   1.000
_cell.length_b   1.000
_cell.length_c   1.000
_cell.angle_alpha   90.00
_cell.angle_beta   90.00
_cell.angle_gamma   90.00
#
_symmetry.space_group_name_H-M   'P 1'
#
loop_
_entity.id
_entity.type
_entity.pdbx_description
1 polymer ?
#
loop_
_entity_poly.entity_id
_entity_poly.type
_entity_poly.pdbx_seq_one_letter_code
_entity_poly.pdbx_strand_id
1 'polypeptide(L)'
;MLKGWARKIIKKIAKEIPGSPLRIGLFRMIGIEIGEKVYIAEGLTIASNLSDPRRLVIGNGVNIDAEVVMITSSHPNYSVHEEEKESVTGGDIIIDDDVWIGAGAIIMPNVHIGKGAVVGAGVVVTRDVPPDTIAINLSGMMKLIKKDDEPPPPIIT
;
A
#
# COMPACT_ATOMS: atom_id res chain seq x y z
N MET A 1 -17.18 6.42 -16.65
CA MET A 1 -15.86 5.80 -16.34
C MET A 1 -14.76 6.79 -16.70
N LEU A 2 -13.91 7.18 -15.74
CA LEU A 2 -12.84 8.15 -15.99
C LEU A 2 -11.82 7.60 -16.99
N LYS A 3 -11.41 8.43 -17.96
CA LYS A 3 -10.36 8.06 -18.94
C LYS A 3 -9.03 7.82 -18.23
N GLY A 4 -8.22 6.90 -18.74
CA GLY A 4 -6.95 6.49 -18.11
C GLY A 4 -5.98 7.64 -17.80
N TRP A 5 -5.86 8.64 -18.69
CA TRP A 5 -5.03 9.81 -18.45
C TRP A 5 -5.52 10.66 -17.26
N ALA A 6 -6.85 10.78 -17.08
CA ALA A 6 -7.41 11.51 -15.96
C ALA A 6 -7.08 10.82 -14.62
N ARG A 7 -7.12 9.50 -14.57
CA ARG A 7 -6.70 8.73 -13.37
C ARG A 7 -5.23 8.96 -13.03
N LYS A 8 -4.33 9.07 -14.03
CA LYS A 8 -2.90 9.40 -13.80
C LYS A 8 -2.75 10.78 -13.15
N ILE A 9 -3.46 11.78 -13.69
CA ILE A 9 -3.39 13.15 -13.18
C ILE A 9 -3.93 13.18 -11.74
N ILE A 10 -5.07 12.55 -11.48
CA ILE A 10 -5.66 12.48 -10.13
C ILE A 10 -4.71 11.84 -9.14
N LYS A 11 -4.06 10.73 -9.49
CA LYS A 11 -3.05 10.09 -8.63
C LYS A 11 -1.89 11.04 -8.31
N LYS A 12 -1.39 11.77 -9.31
CA LYS A 12 -0.31 12.74 -9.12
C LYS A 12 -0.71 13.88 -8.20
N ILE A 13 -1.92 14.42 -8.38
CA ILE A 13 -2.45 15.47 -7.51
C ILE A 13 -2.68 14.93 -6.10
N ALA A 14 -3.29 13.76 -5.96
CA ALA A 14 -3.58 13.14 -4.67
C ALA A 14 -2.29 12.86 -3.87
N LYS A 15 -1.19 12.55 -4.53
CA LYS A 15 0.11 12.35 -3.86
C LYS A 15 0.58 13.60 -3.12
N GLU A 16 0.45 14.78 -3.74
CA GLU A 16 1.06 16.02 -3.26
C GLU A 16 0.06 16.95 -2.54
N ILE A 17 -1.26 16.75 -2.69
CA ILE A 17 -2.24 17.68 -2.13
C ILE A 17 -2.21 17.63 -0.60
N PRO A 18 -2.20 18.79 0.09
CA PRO A 18 -2.26 18.80 1.55
C PRO A 18 -3.64 18.35 2.05
N GLY A 19 -3.64 17.64 3.18
CA GLY A 19 -4.85 17.21 3.86
C GLY A 19 -5.38 15.85 3.43
N SER A 20 -5.44 14.94 4.40
CA SER A 20 -5.89 13.56 4.20
C SER A 20 -7.31 13.45 3.62
N PRO A 21 -8.33 14.23 4.04
CA PRO A 21 -9.68 14.09 3.49
C PRO A 21 -9.79 14.37 1.99
N LEU A 22 -9.07 15.37 1.47
CA LEU A 22 -9.07 15.68 0.05
C LEU A 22 -8.37 14.58 -0.75
N ARG A 23 -7.26 14.07 -0.23
CA ARG A 23 -6.52 12.95 -0.82
C ARG A 23 -7.38 11.70 -0.91
N ILE A 24 -8.08 11.33 0.15
CA ILE A 24 -9.01 10.20 0.18
C ILE A 24 -10.12 10.38 -0.85
N GLY A 25 -10.72 11.56 -0.94
CA GLY A 25 -11.74 11.87 -1.94
C GLY A 25 -11.26 11.64 -3.37
N LEU A 26 -10.04 12.07 -3.70
CA LEU A 26 -9.44 11.86 -5.01
C LEU A 26 -9.17 10.38 -5.29
N PHE A 27 -8.69 9.62 -4.32
CA PHE A 27 -8.47 8.19 -4.48
C PHE A 27 -9.78 7.41 -4.66
N ARG A 28 -10.82 7.73 -3.88
CA ARG A 28 -12.16 7.14 -4.08
C ARG A 28 -12.73 7.45 -5.47
N MET A 29 -12.51 8.66 -5.99
CA MET A 29 -12.96 9.07 -7.33
C MET A 29 -12.36 8.21 -8.45
N ILE A 30 -11.15 7.69 -8.28
CA ILE A 30 -10.49 6.81 -9.25
C ILE A 30 -10.76 5.32 -8.99
N GLY A 31 -11.65 4.99 -8.05
CA GLY A 31 -12.13 3.62 -7.81
C GLY A 31 -11.33 2.84 -6.77
N ILE A 32 -10.57 3.50 -5.90
CA ILE A 32 -9.96 2.84 -4.74
C ILE A 32 -11.03 2.74 -3.66
N GLU A 33 -11.21 1.55 -3.12
CA GLU A 33 -12.13 1.29 -2.03
C GLU A 33 -11.46 1.70 -0.71
N ILE A 34 -11.99 2.74 -0.03
CA ILE A 34 -11.44 3.26 1.22
C ILE A 34 -12.57 3.39 2.24
N GLY A 35 -12.39 2.79 3.40
CA GLY A 35 -13.33 2.82 4.52
C GLY A 35 -13.42 4.17 5.22
N GLU A 36 -14.00 4.16 6.42
CA GLU A 36 -14.22 5.33 7.25
C GLU A 36 -13.07 5.54 8.24
N LYS A 37 -12.89 6.78 8.72
CA LYS A 37 -11.84 7.18 9.69
C LYS A 37 -10.42 6.80 9.26
N VAL A 38 -10.15 6.82 7.94
CA VAL A 38 -8.84 6.55 7.38
C VAL A 38 -8.00 7.83 7.37
N TYR A 39 -6.73 7.69 7.69
CA TYR A 39 -5.73 8.74 7.50
C TYR A 39 -4.71 8.29 6.44
N ILE A 40 -4.42 9.15 5.50
CA ILE A 40 -3.37 8.95 4.48
C ILE A 40 -2.50 10.21 4.46
N ALA A 41 -1.23 10.06 4.79
CA ALA A 41 -0.25 11.14 4.72
C ALA A 41 0.17 11.46 3.27
N GLU A 42 0.97 12.49 3.08
CA GLU A 42 1.53 12.87 1.78
C GLU A 42 2.43 11.77 1.22
N GLY A 43 2.60 11.78 -0.11
CA GLY A 43 3.57 10.91 -0.78
C GLY A 43 3.06 9.53 -1.12
N LEU A 44 1.84 9.11 -0.72
CA LEU A 44 1.32 7.79 -1.10
C LEU A 44 1.37 7.59 -2.61
N THR A 45 2.15 6.60 -3.04
CA THR A 45 2.32 6.24 -4.44
C THR A 45 1.63 4.92 -4.73
N ILE A 46 0.70 4.92 -5.71
CA ILE A 46 0.01 3.72 -6.15
C ILE A 46 0.47 3.38 -7.57
N ALA A 47 1.37 2.40 -7.66
CA ALA A 47 1.86 1.87 -8.92
C ALA A 47 0.87 0.83 -9.43
N SER A 48 0.15 1.17 -10.50
CA SER A 48 -0.80 0.28 -11.16
C SER A 48 -0.90 0.61 -12.64
N ASN A 49 -1.17 -0.39 -13.46
CA ASN A 49 -1.60 -0.16 -14.83
C ASN A 49 -3.02 0.41 -14.84
N LEU A 50 -3.29 1.37 -15.72
CA LEU A 50 -4.58 2.07 -15.78
C LEU A 50 -5.74 1.22 -16.28
N SER A 51 -5.43 0.17 -17.03
CA SER A 51 -6.38 -0.83 -17.53
C SER A 51 -6.50 -2.05 -16.61
N ASP A 52 -5.76 -2.03 -15.49
CA ASP A 52 -5.70 -3.16 -14.58
C ASP A 52 -6.95 -3.21 -13.68
N PRO A 53 -7.72 -4.31 -13.69
CA PRO A 53 -8.86 -4.49 -12.83
C PRO A 53 -8.49 -4.78 -11.36
N ARG A 54 -7.20 -4.89 -11.04
CA ARG A 54 -6.74 -5.24 -9.70
C ARG A 54 -7.14 -4.20 -8.68
N ARG A 55 -7.52 -4.65 -7.52
CA ARG A 55 -8.15 -3.85 -6.49
C ARG A 55 -7.15 -3.41 -5.44
N LEU A 56 -7.32 -2.17 -4.98
CA LEU A 56 -6.77 -1.70 -3.73
C LEU A 56 -7.94 -1.43 -2.80
N VAL A 57 -8.00 -2.19 -1.70
CA VAL A 57 -9.04 -2.07 -0.68
C VAL A 57 -8.39 -1.66 0.64
N ILE A 58 -8.89 -0.61 1.25
CA ILE A 58 -8.43 -0.07 2.52
C ILE A 58 -9.63 -0.04 3.47
N GLY A 59 -9.53 -0.75 4.57
CA GLY A 59 -10.55 -0.88 5.59
C GLY A 59 -10.76 0.40 6.41
N ASN A 60 -11.53 0.26 7.51
CA ASN A 60 -11.83 1.36 8.43
C ASN A 60 -10.69 1.58 9.43
N GLY A 61 -10.51 2.81 9.90
CA GLY A 61 -9.51 3.12 10.94
C GLY A 61 -8.06 2.95 10.51
N VAL A 62 -7.80 2.77 9.23
CA VAL A 62 -6.43 2.56 8.71
C VAL A 62 -5.64 3.86 8.73
N ASN A 63 -4.39 3.77 9.20
CA ASN A 63 -3.41 4.86 9.14
C ASN A 63 -2.28 4.51 8.18
N ILE A 64 -2.05 5.36 7.18
CA ILE A 64 -0.98 5.23 6.19
C ILE A 64 -0.09 6.45 6.30
N ASP A 65 1.14 6.24 6.74
CA ASP A 65 2.13 7.29 6.91
C ASP A 65 2.73 7.75 5.56
N ALA A 66 3.62 8.73 5.63
CA ALA A 66 4.19 9.37 4.44
C ALA A 66 5.02 8.43 3.55
N GLU A 67 5.05 8.73 2.26
CA GLU A 67 5.89 8.07 1.25
C GLU A 67 5.70 6.55 1.12
N VAL A 68 4.55 6.02 1.53
CA VAL A 68 4.20 4.61 1.33
C VAL A 68 4.02 4.33 -0.17
N VAL A 69 4.48 3.17 -0.63
CA VAL A 69 4.32 2.70 -2.02
C VAL A 69 3.46 1.43 -2.03
N MET A 70 2.40 1.42 -2.81
CA MET A 70 1.54 0.26 -3.05
C MET A 70 1.62 -0.15 -4.51
N ILE A 71 2.03 -1.39 -4.78
CA ILE A 71 2.25 -1.89 -6.14
C ILE A 71 1.19 -2.93 -6.45
N THR A 72 0.18 -2.58 -7.25
CA THR A 72 -0.82 -3.55 -7.71
C THR A 72 -0.42 -4.19 -9.04
N SER A 73 0.46 -3.56 -9.82
CA SER A 73 1.03 -4.16 -11.02
C SER A 73 2.37 -3.52 -11.39
N SER A 74 3.26 -4.32 -11.96
CA SER A 74 4.54 -3.89 -12.50
C SER A 74 4.79 -4.56 -13.85
N HIS A 75 5.40 -3.85 -14.79
CA HIS A 75 5.70 -4.33 -16.14
C HIS A 75 7.14 -3.98 -16.51
N PRO A 76 7.86 -4.87 -17.17
CA PRO A 76 9.25 -4.65 -17.58
C PRO A 76 9.41 -3.77 -18.82
N ASN A 77 8.49 -2.87 -19.13
CA ASN A 77 8.40 -2.01 -20.29
C ASN A 77 9.71 -1.86 -21.10
N TYR A 78 9.72 -2.23 -22.38
CA TYR A 78 10.87 -2.09 -23.30
C TYR A 78 12.14 -2.86 -22.89
N SER A 79 12.06 -3.77 -21.94
CA SER A 79 13.19 -4.62 -21.59
C SER A 79 13.15 -5.94 -22.37
N VAL A 80 14.26 -6.67 -22.36
CA VAL A 80 14.34 -8.03 -22.94
C VAL A 80 13.34 -9.01 -22.31
N HIS A 81 12.80 -8.67 -21.14
CA HIS A 81 11.79 -9.45 -20.43
C HIS A 81 10.34 -9.13 -20.85
N GLU A 82 10.13 -8.21 -21.81
CA GLU A 82 8.78 -7.86 -22.29
C GLU A 82 8.09 -9.05 -22.97
N GLU A 83 8.85 -9.93 -23.60
CA GLU A 83 8.33 -11.14 -24.26
C GLU A 83 7.90 -12.23 -23.25
N GLU A 84 8.41 -12.16 -22.02
CA GLU A 84 8.00 -13.03 -20.92
C GLU A 84 6.68 -12.52 -20.33
N LYS A 85 5.56 -12.77 -21.04
CA LYS A 85 4.22 -12.33 -20.60
C LYS A 85 3.82 -12.81 -19.19
N GLU A 86 4.51 -13.79 -18.63
CA GLU A 86 4.34 -14.26 -17.25
C GLU A 86 5.06 -13.37 -16.22
N SER A 87 5.93 -12.47 -16.64
CA SER A 87 6.67 -11.57 -15.73
C SER A 87 5.87 -10.36 -15.24
N VAL A 88 4.61 -10.23 -15.65
CA VAL A 88 3.72 -9.21 -15.10
C VAL A 88 3.32 -9.58 -13.68
N THR A 89 4.11 -9.11 -12.74
CA THR A 89 3.75 -9.24 -11.32
C THR A 89 2.58 -8.30 -11.03
N GLY A 90 1.47 -8.87 -10.59
CA GLY A 90 0.34 -8.04 -10.22
C GLY A 90 -0.67 -8.81 -9.39
N GLY A 91 -1.42 -8.08 -8.56
CA GLY A 91 -2.44 -8.63 -7.69
C GLY A 91 -3.12 -7.57 -6.85
N ASP A 92 -4.21 -7.98 -6.22
CA ASP A 92 -4.94 -7.13 -5.30
C ASP A 92 -4.08 -6.84 -4.05
N ILE A 93 -4.29 -5.65 -3.47
CA ILE A 93 -3.81 -5.33 -2.12
C ILE A 93 -5.05 -5.11 -1.27
N ILE A 94 -5.15 -5.88 -0.19
CA ILE A 94 -6.24 -5.79 0.77
C ILE A 94 -5.68 -5.41 2.13
N ILE A 95 -6.18 -4.33 2.69
CA ILE A 95 -5.80 -3.82 4.01
C ILE A 95 -7.05 -3.81 4.86
N ASP A 96 -7.08 -4.65 5.88
CA ASP A 96 -8.21 -4.74 6.80
C ASP A 96 -8.31 -3.53 7.75
N ASP A 97 -9.30 -3.55 8.63
CA ASP A 97 -9.55 -2.47 9.59
C ASP A 97 -8.39 -2.31 10.61
N ASP A 98 -8.23 -1.09 11.11
CA ASP A 98 -7.33 -0.73 12.21
C ASP A 98 -5.83 -1.04 11.93
N VAL A 99 -5.42 -1.12 10.67
CA VAL A 99 -4.03 -1.32 10.26
C VAL A 99 -3.26 -0.01 10.31
N TRP A 100 -2.00 -0.09 10.76
CA TRP A 100 -1.06 1.01 10.68
C TRP A 100 0.11 0.66 9.76
N ILE A 101 0.36 1.50 8.74
CA ILE A 101 1.47 1.36 7.80
C ILE A 101 2.42 2.53 7.99
N GLY A 102 3.63 2.22 8.46
CA GLY A 102 4.69 3.18 8.71
C GLY A 102 5.30 3.76 7.45
N ALA A 103 5.93 4.92 7.61
CA ALA A 103 6.48 5.73 6.51
C ALA A 103 7.45 4.96 5.63
N GLY A 104 7.38 5.19 4.31
CA GLY A 104 8.27 4.58 3.33
C GLY A 104 8.08 3.07 3.14
N ALA A 105 7.08 2.44 3.74
CA ALA A 105 6.79 1.03 3.51
C ALA A 105 6.40 0.77 2.04
N ILE A 106 6.76 -0.42 1.54
CA ILE A 106 6.43 -0.85 0.18
C ILE A 106 5.56 -2.10 0.27
N ILE A 107 4.35 -2.04 -0.25
CA ILE A 107 3.41 -3.16 -0.27
C ILE A 107 3.41 -3.78 -1.66
N MET A 108 3.82 -5.04 -1.73
CA MET A 108 3.89 -5.79 -2.98
C MET A 108 2.52 -6.31 -3.41
N PRO A 109 2.35 -6.69 -4.69
CA PRO A 109 1.11 -7.29 -5.19
C PRO A 109 0.72 -8.57 -4.45
N ASN A 110 -0.57 -8.90 -4.44
CA ASN A 110 -1.13 -10.08 -3.77
C ASN A 110 -0.89 -10.14 -2.26
N VAL A 111 -0.82 -8.99 -1.60
CA VAL A 111 -0.65 -8.92 -0.15
C VAL A 111 -1.98 -8.61 0.53
N HIS A 112 -2.29 -9.37 1.56
CA HIS A 112 -3.36 -9.10 2.52
C HIS A 112 -2.73 -8.74 3.88
N ILE A 113 -3.10 -7.55 4.39
CA ILE A 113 -2.68 -7.09 5.71
C ILE A 113 -3.89 -7.19 6.63
N GLY A 114 -3.81 -8.12 7.58
CA GLY A 114 -4.89 -8.47 8.48
C GLY A 114 -5.19 -7.39 9.51
N LYS A 115 -6.40 -7.44 10.04
CA LYS A 115 -6.95 -6.48 11.01
C LYS A 115 -5.97 -6.20 12.16
N GLY A 116 -5.83 -4.92 12.51
CA GLY A 116 -5.00 -4.48 13.61
C GLY A 116 -3.49 -4.69 13.42
N ALA A 117 -3.03 -5.15 12.27
CA ALA A 117 -1.61 -5.33 12.01
C ALA A 117 -0.87 -4.00 11.92
N VAL A 118 0.44 -4.04 12.14
CA VAL A 118 1.35 -2.90 12.00
C VAL A 118 2.46 -3.26 11.02
N VAL A 119 2.67 -2.40 10.05
CA VAL A 119 3.83 -2.45 9.15
C VAL A 119 4.81 -1.37 9.57
N GLY A 120 6.00 -1.77 9.96
CA GLY A 120 7.07 -0.83 10.36
C GLY A 120 7.52 0.06 9.20
N ALA A 121 8.13 1.19 9.51
CA ALA A 121 8.69 2.10 8.52
C ALA A 121 9.74 1.42 7.64
N GLY A 122 9.72 1.70 6.33
CA GLY A 122 10.67 1.17 5.36
C GLY A 122 10.57 -0.34 5.10
N VAL A 123 9.56 -1.03 5.62
CA VAL A 123 9.38 -2.47 5.39
C VAL A 123 8.88 -2.74 3.98
N VAL A 124 9.50 -3.70 3.30
CA VAL A 124 8.99 -4.26 2.04
C VAL A 124 8.14 -5.48 2.37
N VAL A 125 6.82 -5.35 2.23
CA VAL A 125 5.86 -6.42 2.51
C VAL A 125 5.69 -7.26 1.27
N THR A 126 6.21 -8.48 1.32
CA THR A 126 6.24 -9.43 0.19
C THR A 126 5.29 -10.61 0.33
N ARG A 127 4.58 -10.71 1.45
CA ARG A 127 3.62 -11.76 1.78
C ARG A 127 2.60 -11.22 2.79
N ASP A 128 1.54 -11.97 3.01
CA ASP A 128 0.49 -11.59 3.95
C ASP A 128 1.02 -11.33 5.36
N VAL A 129 0.41 -10.33 6.01
CA VAL A 129 0.64 -10.00 7.42
C VAL A 129 -0.61 -10.44 8.19
N PRO A 130 -0.50 -11.43 9.08
CA PRO A 130 -1.64 -11.89 9.87
C PRO A 130 -2.24 -10.77 10.75
N PRO A 131 -3.50 -10.91 11.18
CA PRO A 131 -4.08 -9.98 12.13
C PRO A 131 -3.22 -9.84 13.40
N ASP A 132 -3.25 -8.66 14.01
CA ASP A 132 -2.56 -8.34 15.27
C ASP A 132 -1.05 -8.68 15.25
N THR A 133 -0.44 -8.57 14.10
CA THR A 133 0.98 -8.88 13.86
C THR A 133 1.75 -7.63 13.47
N ILE A 134 3.02 -7.55 13.90
CA ILE A 134 3.93 -6.47 13.52
C ILE A 134 4.91 -7.01 12.47
N ALA A 135 4.92 -6.40 11.30
CA ALA A 135 5.92 -6.64 10.26
C ALA A 135 7.06 -5.64 10.44
N ILE A 136 8.27 -6.13 10.64
CA ILE A 136 9.49 -5.32 10.77
C ILE A 136 10.53 -5.75 9.74
N ASN A 137 11.49 -4.88 9.49
CA ASN A 137 12.67 -5.21 8.71
C ASN A 137 13.82 -5.57 9.67
N LEU A 138 14.26 -6.81 9.62
CA LEU A 138 15.39 -7.29 10.42
C LEU A 138 16.45 -7.87 9.48
N SER A 139 17.66 -7.29 9.50
CA SER A 139 18.78 -7.76 8.66
C SER A 139 18.43 -7.85 7.16
N GLY A 140 17.66 -6.90 6.64
CA GLY A 140 17.24 -6.84 5.24
C GLY A 140 16.07 -7.75 4.86
N MET A 141 15.48 -8.47 5.81
CA MET A 141 14.33 -9.35 5.57
C MET A 141 13.12 -8.95 6.43
N MET A 142 11.93 -9.12 5.86
CA MET A 142 10.68 -8.93 6.61
C MET A 142 10.51 -10.05 7.65
N LYS A 143 10.34 -9.66 8.92
CA LYS A 143 9.98 -10.55 10.03
C LYS A 143 8.59 -10.18 10.56
N LEU A 144 7.80 -11.19 10.92
CA LEU A 144 6.48 -11.05 11.54
C LEU A 144 6.61 -11.39 13.04
N ILE A 145 6.07 -10.51 13.90
CA ILE A 145 6.06 -10.65 15.36
C ILE A 145 4.61 -10.46 15.83
N LYS A 146 4.10 -11.38 16.67
CA LYS A 146 2.80 -11.17 17.29
C LYS A 146 2.89 -10.04 18.31
N LYS A 147 1.85 -9.22 18.40
CA LYS A 147 1.82 -8.09 19.34
C LYS A 147 1.92 -8.52 20.80
N ASP A 148 1.47 -9.71 21.12
CA ASP A 148 1.47 -10.25 22.49
C ASP A 148 2.80 -10.88 22.87
N ASP A 149 3.72 -11.15 21.94
CA ASP A 149 4.94 -11.90 22.18
C ASP A 149 6.16 -11.00 22.57
N GLU A 150 6.16 -9.72 22.21
CA GLU A 150 7.28 -8.82 22.50
C GLU A 150 6.83 -7.35 22.41
N PRO A 151 7.25 -6.49 23.35
CA PRO A 151 7.02 -5.06 23.20
C PRO A 151 7.67 -4.58 21.90
N PRO A 152 7.07 -3.63 21.17
CA PRO A 152 7.67 -3.12 19.95
C PRO A 152 9.10 -2.64 20.25
N PRO A 153 10.05 -2.97 19.38
CA PRO A 153 11.42 -2.47 19.56
C PRO A 153 11.37 -0.94 19.63
N PRO A 154 12.26 -0.32 20.44
CA PRO A 154 12.28 1.13 20.53
C PRO A 154 12.40 1.72 19.14
N ILE A 155 11.52 2.66 18.83
CA ILE A 155 11.62 3.46 17.60
C ILE A 155 12.94 4.22 17.75
N ILE A 156 13.96 3.79 17.01
CA ILE A 156 15.22 4.52 16.97
C ILE A 156 14.91 5.79 16.18
N THR A 157 14.76 6.89 16.90
CA THR A 157 14.68 8.24 16.35
C THR A 157 16.06 8.70 15.87
#